data_e4fb6b89e3f26a116aaa9d8512bbedea
#
_entry.id   e4fb6b89e3f26a116aaa9d8512bbedea
#
_cell.length_a   1.000
_cell.length_b   1.000
_cell.length_c   1.000
_cell.angle_alpha   90.00
_cell.angle_beta   90.00
_cell.angle_gamma   90.00
#
_symmetry.space_group_name_H-M   'P 1'
#
loop_
_entity.id
_entity.type
_entity.pdbx_description
1 polymer ?
#
loop_
_entity_poly.entity_id
_entity_poly.type
_entity_poly.pdbx_seq_one_letter_code
_entity_poly.pdbx_strand_id
1 'polypeptide(L)'
;MTTTSTKPEALLWIDMETTGPDRTTAQILEIGMACTDSTATQDYGAFHAIVKPDILDISRITPWAWEHHTANGLIAEVRAASTRQNGPAAVGNAAEEYLESLEQRFQLVPTGTNVDFDLGF
;
A
#
# COMPACT_ATOMS: atom_id res chain seq x y z
N MET A 1 -23.49 -11.48 -26.19
CA MET A 1 -23.41 -10.05 -25.92
C MET A 1 -22.44 -9.78 -24.83
N THR A 2 -21.43 -9.04 -25.13
CA THR A 2 -20.45 -8.62 -24.12
C THR A 2 -21.05 -7.55 -23.22
N THR A 3 -21.14 -7.83 -21.95
CA THR A 3 -21.48 -6.81 -20.97
C THR A 3 -20.26 -5.93 -20.73
N THR A 4 -20.32 -4.69 -21.16
CA THR A 4 -19.36 -3.70 -20.73
C THR A 4 -19.68 -3.28 -19.29
N SER A 5 -18.64 -3.12 -18.49
CA SER A 5 -18.83 -2.58 -17.14
C SER A 5 -19.46 -1.19 -17.23
N THR A 6 -20.58 -0.99 -16.55
CA THR A 6 -21.21 0.32 -16.44
C THR A 6 -20.66 1.15 -15.29
N LYS A 7 -19.70 0.60 -14.53
CA LYS A 7 -19.07 1.31 -13.41
C LYS A 7 -18.19 2.43 -13.94
N PRO A 8 -18.25 3.62 -13.35
CA PRO A 8 -17.33 4.68 -13.71
C PRO A 8 -15.92 4.32 -13.28
N GLU A 9 -14.95 4.82 -14.00
CA GLU A 9 -13.55 4.69 -13.63
C GLU A 9 -13.22 5.59 -12.44
N ALA A 10 -12.34 5.11 -11.59
CA ALA A 10 -11.76 5.89 -10.50
C ALA A 10 -10.26 5.61 -10.43
N LEU A 11 -9.49 6.62 -10.03
CA LEU A 11 -8.06 6.46 -9.85
C LEU A 11 -7.78 5.86 -8.48
N LEU A 12 -7.00 4.79 -8.46
CA LEU A 12 -6.49 4.20 -7.22
C LEU A 12 -5.02 4.58 -7.08
N TRP A 13 -4.76 5.52 -6.18
CA TRP A 13 -3.41 5.97 -5.85
C TRP A 13 -2.81 5.00 -4.84
N ILE A 14 -1.61 4.50 -5.14
CA ILE A 14 -0.91 3.53 -4.29
C ILE A 14 0.49 4.05 -4.03
N ASP A 15 0.89 4.00 -2.76
CA ASP A 15 2.25 4.31 -2.33
C ASP A 15 2.65 3.36 -1.21
N MET A 16 3.82 2.77 -1.33
CA MET A 16 4.37 1.84 -0.34
C MET A 16 5.77 2.25 0.06
N GLU A 17 6.07 2.10 1.35
CA GLU A 17 7.44 2.20 1.85
C GLU A 17 7.93 0.79 2.17
N THR A 18 9.12 0.46 1.71
CA THR A 18 9.70 -0.87 1.80
C THR A 18 11.14 -0.84 2.27
N THR A 19 11.69 -2.01 2.55
CA THR A 19 13.09 -2.15 2.97
C THR A 19 14.08 -2.04 1.82
N GLY A 20 13.62 -2.03 0.58
CA GLY A 20 14.49 -1.89 -0.59
C GLY A 20 13.73 -2.05 -1.90
N PRO A 21 14.42 -1.90 -3.05
CA PRO A 21 13.78 -1.91 -4.35
C PRO A 21 13.51 -3.31 -4.94
N ASP A 22 14.07 -4.35 -4.35
CA ASP A 22 13.90 -5.72 -4.84
C ASP A 22 12.64 -6.35 -4.26
N ARG A 23 11.61 -6.50 -5.08
CA ARG A 23 10.31 -7.09 -4.70
C ARG A 23 10.41 -8.50 -4.12
N THR A 24 11.45 -9.26 -4.50
CA THR A 24 11.59 -10.65 -4.05
C THR A 24 12.14 -10.75 -2.63
N THR A 25 12.83 -9.72 -2.15
CA THR A 25 13.48 -9.71 -0.84
C THR A 25 13.02 -8.58 0.07
N ALA A 26 12.47 -7.51 -0.49
CA ALA A 26 12.01 -6.36 0.28
C ALA A 26 10.76 -6.69 1.09
N GLN A 27 10.67 -6.10 2.27
CA GLN A 27 9.50 -6.17 3.13
C GLN A 27 8.75 -4.85 3.07
N ILE A 28 7.41 -4.91 3.05
CA ILE A 28 6.57 -3.72 3.11
C ILE A 28 6.55 -3.22 4.56
N LEU A 29 6.75 -1.92 4.74
CA LEU A 29 6.73 -1.25 6.05
C LEU A 29 5.52 -0.32 6.21
N GLU A 30 5.01 0.20 5.10
CA GLU A 30 3.86 1.10 5.11
C GLU A 30 3.14 1.00 3.78
N ILE A 31 1.82 1.08 3.80
CA ILE A 31 1.00 1.14 2.60
C ILE A 31 0.00 2.29 2.73
N GLY A 32 -0.10 3.09 1.69
CA GLY A 32 -1.10 4.12 1.55
C GLY A 32 -1.85 3.96 0.24
N MET A 33 -3.16 4.06 0.29
CA MET A 33 -4.01 4.08 -0.88
C MET A 33 -5.05 5.18 -0.76
N ALA A 34 -5.40 5.78 -1.88
CA ALA A 34 -6.49 6.74 -1.96
C ALA A 34 -7.23 6.53 -3.27
N CYS A 35 -8.53 6.76 -3.25
CA CYS A 35 -9.35 6.65 -4.43
C CYS A 35 -9.98 7.99 -4.75
N THR A 36 -9.85 8.43 -5.99
CA THR A 36 -10.40 9.69 -6.46
C THR A 36 -11.09 9.53 -7.81
N ASP A 37 -11.82 10.55 -8.23
CA ASP A 37 -12.28 10.63 -9.62
C ASP A 37 -11.09 10.86 -10.58
N SER A 38 -11.36 10.83 -11.87
CA SER A 38 -10.31 10.95 -12.90
C SER A 38 -9.58 12.30 -12.90
N THR A 39 -10.15 13.32 -12.29
CA THR A 39 -9.54 14.66 -12.19
C THR A 39 -8.94 14.92 -10.81
N ALA A 40 -8.99 13.96 -9.91
CA ALA A 40 -8.53 14.08 -8.54
C ALA A 40 -9.19 15.22 -7.75
N THR A 41 -10.45 15.50 -8.07
CA THR A 41 -11.23 16.57 -7.41
C THR A 41 -12.16 16.03 -6.32
N GLN A 42 -12.60 14.78 -6.45
CA GLN A 42 -13.43 14.11 -5.43
C GLN A 42 -12.67 12.99 -4.78
N ASP A 43 -12.76 12.93 -3.46
CA ASP A 43 -12.13 11.88 -2.64
C ASP A 43 -13.19 10.82 -2.30
N TYR A 44 -12.93 9.58 -2.69
CA TYR A 44 -13.81 8.45 -2.42
C TYR A 44 -13.36 7.59 -1.24
N GLY A 45 -12.35 8.01 -0.51
CA GLY A 45 -11.84 7.33 0.64
C GLY A 45 -10.37 6.95 0.52
N ALA A 46 -9.74 6.73 1.65
CA ALA A 46 -8.33 6.39 1.73
C ALA A 46 -8.10 5.23 2.70
N PHE A 47 -6.98 4.54 2.50
CA PHE A 47 -6.50 3.49 3.39
C PHE A 47 -5.03 3.78 3.70
N HIS A 48 -4.66 3.62 4.96
CA HIS A 48 -3.27 3.74 5.40
C HIS A 48 -2.99 2.74 6.50
N ALA A 49 -1.86 2.06 6.42
CA ALA A 49 -1.43 1.16 7.48
C ALA A 49 0.09 1.08 7.55
N ILE A 50 0.59 0.99 8.78
CA ILE A 50 1.94 0.53 9.06
C ILE A 50 1.90 -1.00 8.99
N VAL A 51 2.90 -1.60 8.36
CA VAL A 51 3.03 -3.05 8.26
C VAL A 51 4.22 -3.50 9.08
N LYS A 52 3.97 -4.39 10.02
CA LYS A 52 5.04 -4.97 10.84
C LYS A 52 5.31 -6.40 10.38
N PRO A 53 6.43 -6.65 9.68
CA PRO A 53 6.82 -8.01 9.33
C PRO A 53 7.02 -8.87 10.59
N ASP A 54 6.78 -10.18 10.49
CA ASP A 54 7.01 -11.10 11.60
C ASP A 54 8.45 -11.00 12.11
N ILE A 55 9.38 -10.92 11.17
CA ILE A 55 10.79 -10.65 11.45
C ILE A 55 11.23 -9.52 10.53
N LEU A 56 11.57 -8.36 11.09
CA LEU A 56 12.17 -7.28 10.33
C LEU A 56 13.63 -7.62 10.09
N ASP A 57 13.95 -7.93 8.84
CA ASP A 57 15.33 -8.32 8.45
C ASP A 57 16.18 -7.08 8.22
N ILE A 58 16.79 -6.58 9.31
CA ILE A 58 17.62 -5.38 9.28
C ILE A 58 18.82 -5.56 8.34
N SER A 59 19.36 -6.79 8.22
CA SER A 59 20.51 -7.05 7.36
C SER A 59 20.22 -6.86 5.88
N ARG A 60 18.95 -6.89 5.48
CA ARG A 60 18.51 -6.72 4.08
C ARG A 60 17.95 -5.35 3.77
N ILE A 61 17.84 -4.48 4.77
CA ILE A 61 17.43 -3.10 4.52
C ILE A 61 18.57 -2.38 3.80
N THR A 62 18.26 -1.75 2.65
CA THR A 62 19.27 -1.00 1.93
C THR A 62 19.74 0.20 2.76
N PRO A 63 20.99 0.66 2.59
CA PRO A 63 21.48 1.82 3.34
C PRO A 63 20.58 3.06 3.16
N TRP A 64 20.10 3.31 1.94
CA TRP A 64 19.20 4.42 1.68
C TRP A 64 17.89 4.28 2.46
N ALA A 65 17.27 3.10 2.39
CA ALA A 65 16.00 2.85 3.07
C ALA A 65 16.15 2.95 4.60
N TRP A 66 17.23 2.41 5.15
CA TRP A 66 17.52 2.50 6.58
C TRP A 66 17.64 3.95 7.04
N GLU A 67 18.45 4.74 6.33
CA GLU A 67 18.64 6.14 6.65
C GLU A 67 17.35 6.94 6.54
N HIS A 68 16.64 6.77 5.42
CA HIS A 68 15.40 7.48 5.12
C HIS A 68 14.30 7.13 6.13
N HIS A 69 14.05 5.84 6.34
CA HIS A 69 12.98 5.39 7.23
C HIS A 69 13.30 5.60 8.71
N THR A 70 14.58 5.65 9.08
CA THR A 70 14.99 6.01 10.44
C THR A 70 14.78 7.50 10.67
N ALA A 71 15.19 8.34 9.73
CA ALA A 71 15.08 9.79 9.84
C ALA A 71 13.64 10.28 9.94
N ASN A 72 12.71 9.65 9.20
CA ASN A 72 11.28 10.05 9.21
C ASN A 72 10.45 9.35 10.28
N GLY A 73 11.06 8.49 11.11
CA GLY A 73 10.38 7.80 12.20
C GLY A 73 9.66 6.51 11.83
N LEU A 74 9.70 6.09 10.58
CA LEU A 74 8.97 4.90 10.13
C LEU A 74 9.47 3.61 10.81
N ILE A 75 10.77 3.45 10.97
CA ILE A 75 11.34 2.27 11.64
C ILE A 75 10.83 2.19 13.10
N ALA A 76 10.79 3.31 13.80
CA ALA A 76 10.27 3.35 15.17
C ALA A 76 8.78 2.99 15.20
N GLU A 77 8.00 3.50 14.27
CA GLU A 77 6.57 3.18 14.17
C GLU A 77 6.33 1.70 13.90
N VAL A 78 7.11 1.10 12.99
CA VAL A 78 7.01 -0.33 12.69
C VAL A 78 7.33 -1.17 13.93
N ARG A 79 8.40 -0.84 14.66
CA ARG A 79 8.77 -1.56 15.88
C ARG A 79 7.72 -1.45 16.98
N ALA A 80 7.09 -0.29 17.09
CA ALA A 80 6.06 -0.03 18.10
C ALA A 80 4.69 -0.60 17.74
N ALA A 81 4.47 -0.96 16.48
CA ALA A 81 3.18 -1.44 16.01
C ALA A 81 2.82 -2.80 16.61
N SER A 82 1.52 -3.08 16.67
CA SER A 82 0.99 -4.35 17.16
C SER A 82 1.13 -5.43 16.08
N THR A 83 1.74 -6.57 16.42
CA THR A 83 1.81 -7.70 15.51
C THR A 83 0.43 -8.24 15.14
N ARG A 84 -0.54 -8.10 16.03
CA ARG A 84 -1.90 -8.56 15.81
C ARG A 84 -2.64 -7.70 14.80
N GLN A 85 -2.50 -6.38 14.89
CA GLN A 85 -3.24 -5.43 14.05
C GLN A 85 -2.47 -5.03 12.80
N ASN A 86 -1.14 -5.03 12.87
CA ASN A 86 -0.27 -4.50 11.83
C ASN A 86 0.59 -5.57 11.15
N GLY A 87 0.38 -6.85 11.48
CA GLY A 87 1.05 -7.92 10.76
C GLY A 87 0.63 -7.97 9.28
N PRO A 88 1.45 -8.58 8.41
CA PRO A 88 1.15 -8.60 6.97
C PRO A 88 -0.22 -9.19 6.62
N ALA A 89 -0.64 -10.24 7.29
CA ALA A 89 -1.95 -10.86 7.03
C ALA A 89 -3.11 -9.95 7.43
N ALA A 90 -3.03 -9.31 8.60
CA ALA A 90 -4.08 -8.41 9.08
C ALA A 90 -4.19 -7.18 8.19
N VAL A 91 -3.07 -6.58 7.80
CA VAL A 91 -3.06 -5.43 6.88
C VAL A 91 -3.54 -5.85 5.50
N GLY A 92 -3.11 -7.01 5.00
CA GLY A 92 -3.55 -7.53 3.72
C GLY A 92 -5.06 -7.74 3.65
N ASN A 93 -5.66 -8.30 4.70
CA ASN A 93 -7.11 -8.48 4.77
C ASN A 93 -7.85 -7.14 4.79
N ALA A 94 -7.35 -6.18 5.56
CA ALA A 94 -7.96 -4.83 5.62
C ALA A 94 -7.84 -4.12 4.27
N ALA A 95 -6.72 -4.24 3.58
CA ALA A 95 -6.52 -3.67 2.26
C ALA A 95 -7.47 -4.29 1.23
N GLU A 96 -7.66 -5.62 1.27
CA GLU A 96 -8.61 -6.30 0.40
C GLU A 96 -10.05 -5.82 0.62
N GLU A 97 -10.47 -5.66 1.87
CA GLU A 97 -11.81 -5.14 2.20
C GLU A 97 -11.99 -3.72 1.64
N TYR A 98 -10.98 -2.89 1.77
CA TYR A 98 -10.98 -1.54 1.21
C TYR A 98 -11.16 -1.58 -0.32
N LEU A 99 -10.34 -2.39 -1.01
CA LEU A 99 -10.41 -2.51 -2.46
C LEU A 99 -11.74 -3.10 -2.92
N GLU A 100 -12.24 -4.13 -2.27
CA GLU A 100 -13.53 -4.74 -2.61
C GLU A 100 -14.68 -3.75 -2.50
N SER A 101 -14.68 -2.92 -1.47
CA SER A 101 -15.72 -1.90 -1.28
C SER A 101 -15.72 -0.88 -2.42
N LEU A 102 -14.54 -0.53 -2.93
CA LEU A 102 -14.40 0.39 -4.07
C LEU A 102 -14.76 -0.28 -5.39
N GLU A 103 -14.39 -1.54 -5.59
CA GLU A 103 -14.66 -2.28 -6.82
C GLU A 103 -16.15 -2.51 -7.05
N GLN A 104 -16.95 -2.50 -6.00
CA GLN A 104 -18.41 -2.56 -6.13
C GLN A 104 -18.97 -1.30 -6.81
N ARG A 105 -18.28 -0.18 -6.70
CA ARG A 105 -18.73 1.13 -7.19
C ARG A 105 -17.99 1.59 -8.45
N PHE A 106 -16.73 1.22 -8.60
CA PHE A 106 -15.84 1.76 -9.60
C PHE A 106 -15.05 0.69 -10.31
N GLN A 107 -14.62 1.02 -11.52
CA GLN A 107 -13.54 0.35 -12.21
C GLN A 107 -12.24 1.06 -11.82
N LEU A 108 -11.39 0.41 -11.05
CA LEU A 108 -10.20 1.04 -10.49
C LEU A 108 -9.07 1.07 -11.51
N VAL A 109 -8.41 2.21 -11.62
CA VAL A 109 -7.23 2.42 -12.47
C VAL A 109 -6.04 2.70 -11.54
N PRO A 110 -5.10 1.74 -11.39
CA PRO A 110 -3.93 1.95 -10.55
C PRO A 110 -3.10 3.13 -11.04
N THR A 111 -2.71 4.00 -10.13
CA THR A 111 -2.06 5.27 -10.41
C THR A 111 -0.98 5.54 -9.37
N GLY A 112 0.09 6.20 -9.76
CA GLY A 112 1.18 6.57 -8.87
C GLY A 112 2.51 6.64 -9.61
N THR A 113 3.54 7.09 -8.91
CA THR A 113 4.87 7.27 -9.49
C THR A 113 5.64 5.97 -9.68
N ASN A 114 5.27 4.92 -8.97
CA ASN A 114 5.98 3.63 -9.00
C ASN A 114 5.00 2.45 -8.91
N VAL A 115 3.92 2.56 -9.65
CA VAL A 115 2.77 1.65 -9.54
C VAL A 115 3.11 0.21 -9.90
N ASP A 116 3.96 -0.02 -10.90
CA ASP A 116 4.36 -1.39 -11.27
C ASP A 116 5.13 -2.09 -10.16
N PHE A 117 5.98 -1.35 -9.45
CA PHE A 117 6.68 -1.87 -8.29
C PHE A 117 5.70 -2.19 -7.15
N ASP A 118 4.81 -1.26 -6.83
CA ASP A 118 3.83 -1.42 -5.74
C ASP A 118 2.87 -2.58 -6.01
N LEU A 119 2.40 -2.74 -7.25
CA LEU A 119 1.53 -3.86 -7.63
C LEU A 119 2.23 -5.21 -7.59
N GLY A 120 3.57 -5.24 -7.59
CA GLY A 120 4.35 -6.46 -7.47
C GLY A 120 4.39 -7.04 -6.05
N PHE A 121 3.93 -6.30 -5.08
CA PHE A 121 3.78 -6.78 -3.71
C PHE A 121 2.35 -7.28 -3.47
#